data_0bb6fef7eec8f7c6a407ba36629301dc
#
_entry.id   0bb6fef7eec8f7c6a407ba36629301dc
#
_cell.length_a   1.000
_cell.length_b   1.000
_cell.length_c   1.000
_cell.angle_alpha   90.00
_cell.angle_beta   90.00
_cell.angle_gamma   90.00
#
_symmetry.space_group_name_H-M   'P 1'
#
loop_
_entity.id
_entity.type
_entity.pdbx_description
1 polymer ?
#
loop_
_entity_poly.entity_id
_entity_poly.type
_entity_poly.pdbx_seq_one_letter_code
_entity_poly.pdbx_strand_id
1 'polypeptide(L)'
;QQVAQLPPPDPRPSADPGEQAAQEAKRRQLVKLLAEIEKRINDENARPKKRYISPATREEAYAIYYDTLRRKVEDKGTENFPEQGGKKLYGELVMIITVNHDGSVLDTEVVQSSGQPLLDSRAQAIARASGPFGVFNTAMRQRADQIAVVSRFKFTRDQTLQASTGTASTQP
;
A
#
# COMPACT_ATOMS: atom_id res chain seq x y z
N GLN A 1 26.49 12.78 -49.63
CA GLN A 1 26.19 12.85 -49.31
C GLN A 1 25.68 13.41 -48.84
N GLN A 2 25.33 13.68 -48.68
CA GLN A 2 24.89 14.27 -48.16
C GLN A 2 24.20 14.27 -47.36
N VAL A 3 24.06 13.75 -47.06
CA VAL A 3 23.51 13.60 -46.22
C VAL A 3 23.51 14.37 -45.46
N ALA A 4 24.00 14.29 -45.25
CA ALA A 4 24.16 15.02 -44.41
C ALA A 4 23.59 16.12 -44.53
N GLN A 5 23.16 16.30 -45.04
CA GLN A 5 22.71 17.33 -45.09
C GLN A 5 21.64 17.66 -44.62
N LEU A 6 21.35 17.07 -43.85
CA LEU A 6 20.38 17.30 -43.27
C LEU A 6 20.53 18.24 -42.44
N PRO A 7 20.04 19.03 -42.37
CA PRO A 7 20.14 20.01 -41.60
C PRO A 7 19.56 19.76 -40.45
N PRO A 8 19.94 20.10 -39.67
CA PRO A 8 19.53 19.98 -38.48
C PRO A 8 18.45 20.75 -38.34
N PRO A 9 17.78 20.48 -37.69
CA PRO A 9 16.74 21.16 -37.44
C PRO A 9 17.07 22.35 -36.93
N ASP A 10 17.32 22.95 -37.19
CA ASP A 10 17.59 24.06 -36.79
C ASP A 10 16.76 24.61 -36.10
N PRO A 11 16.87 24.65 -35.28
CA PRO A 11 16.09 25.15 -34.41
C PRO A 11 16.02 26.46 -34.49
N ARG A 12 16.34 26.92 -35.07
CA ARG A 12 16.43 28.06 -35.04
C ARG A 12 15.53 28.66 -35.10
N PRO A 13 15.42 29.16 -34.59
CA PRO A 13 14.63 29.95 -34.26
C PRO A 13 14.21 30.72 -35.19
N SER A 14 13.61 30.56 -35.50
CA SER A 14 13.25 31.22 -36.32
C SER A 14 12.99 32.37 -36.09
N ALA A 15 12.89 32.98 -36.48
CA ALA A 15 12.70 34.15 -36.28
C ALA A 15 11.33 34.52 -36.35
N ASP A 16 10.46 33.80 -36.50
CA ASP A 16 9.09 34.22 -36.57
C ASP A 16 8.67 34.63 -35.18
N PRO A 17 8.31 35.84 -34.94
CA PRO A 17 7.90 36.29 -33.64
C PRO A 17 6.72 35.53 -33.09
N GLY A 18 5.81 35.09 -33.93
CA GLY A 18 4.68 34.31 -33.45
C GLY A 18 5.11 32.97 -32.91
N GLU A 19 6.08 32.34 -33.58
CA GLU A 19 6.57 31.07 -33.10
C GLU A 19 7.33 31.22 -31.81
N GLN A 20 8.10 32.27 -31.70
CA GLN A 20 8.86 32.51 -30.49
C GLN A 20 7.93 32.73 -29.31
N ALA A 21 6.86 33.48 -29.52
CA ALA A 21 5.89 33.71 -28.47
C ALA A 21 5.21 32.43 -28.07
N ALA A 22 4.90 31.57 -29.03
CA ALA A 22 4.27 30.31 -28.74
C ALA A 22 5.20 29.40 -27.95
N GLN A 23 6.48 29.40 -28.29
CA GLN A 23 7.44 28.57 -27.57
C GLN A 23 7.63 29.07 -26.15
N GLU A 24 7.64 30.37 -25.97
CA GLU A 24 7.77 30.90 -24.63
C GLU A 24 6.55 30.60 -23.79
N ALA A 25 5.36 30.68 -24.40
CA ALA A 25 4.15 30.33 -23.67
C ALA A 25 4.19 28.86 -23.24
N LYS A 26 4.68 27.98 -24.10
CA LYS A 26 4.82 26.57 -23.73
C LYS A 26 5.83 26.39 -22.61
N ARG A 27 6.91 27.13 -22.67
CA ARG A 27 7.92 27.02 -21.64
C ARG A 27 7.37 27.47 -20.30
N ARG A 28 6.61 28.54 -20.29
CA ARG A 28 6.01 29.01 -19.04
C ARG A 28 5.03 28.01 -18.47
N GLN A 29 4.24 27.38 -19.36
CA GLN A 29 3.31 26.36 -18.92
C GLN A 29 4.04 25.17 -18.33
N LEU A 30 5.15 24.79 -18.92
CA LEU A 30 5.92 23.68 -18.44
C LEU A 30 6.52 23.98 -17.08
N VAL A 31 7.07 25.16 -16.91
CA VAL A 31 7.65 25.57 -15.64
C VAL A 31 6.56 25.60 -14.57
N LYS A 32 5.39 26.09 -14.90
CA LYS A 32 4.30 26.12 -13.95
C LYS A 32 3.87 24.71 -13.56
N LEU A 33 3.80 23.83 -14.54
CA LEU A 33 3.43 22.45 -14.27
C LEU A 33 4.45 21.77 -13.37
N LEU A 34 5.73 22.00 -13.62
CA LEU A 34 6.77 21.44 -12.78
C LEU A 34 6.67 21.97 -11.35
N ALA A 35 6.37 23.25 -11.21
CA ALA A 35 6.21 23.81 -9.88
C ALA A 35 5.03 23.19 -9.14
N GLU A 36 3.94 22.92 -9.85
CA GLU A 36 2.79 22.27 -9.26
C GLU A 36 3.11 20.83 -8.85
N ILE A 37 3.89 20.14 -9.66
CA ILE A 37 4.29 18.78 -9.34
C ILE A 37 5.18 18.78 -8.10
N GLU A 38 6.13 19.71 -8.05
CA GLU A 38 7.00 19.81 -6.90
C GLU A 38 6.23 20.12 -5.62
N LYS A 39 5.24 21.00 -5.73
CA LYS A 39 4.43 21.32 -4.58
C LYS A 39 3.66 20.08 -4.11
N ARG A 40 3.13 19.31 -5.06
CA ARG A 40 2.40 18.11 -4.70
C ARG A 40 3.32 17.10 -4.02
N ILE A 41 4.53 16.96 -4.51
CA ILE A 41 5.50 16.06 -3.89
C ILE A 41 5.81 16.53 -2.47
N ASN A 42 6.01 17.83 -2.28
CA ASN A 42 6.29 18.36 -0.96
C ASN A 42 5.11 18.15 -0.02
N ASP A 43 3.88 18.34 -0.51
CA ASP A 43 2.70 18.12 0.30
C ASP A 43 2.58 16.66 0.69
N GLU A 44 2.87 15.75 -0.24
CA GLU A 44 2.84 14.34 0.07
C GLU A 44 3.88 13.98 1.12
N ASN A 45 5.07 14.55 1.00
CA ASN A 45 6.14 14.26 1.94
C ASN A 45 5.86 14.83 3.33
N ALA A 46 5.00 15.83 3.41
CA ALA A 46 4.64 16.41 4.70
C ALA A 46 3.58 15.59 5.42
N ARG A 47 2.96 14.65 4.73
CA ARG A 47 1.94 13.82 5.37
C ARG A 47 2.60 12.71 6.18
N PRO A 48 1.83 12.08 7.06
CA PRO A 48 2.38 10.95 7.81
C PRO A 48 2.94 9.91 6.86
N LYS A 49 4.10 9.37 7.18
CA LYS A 49 4.73 8.40 6.31
C LYS A 49 4.09 7.04 6.50
N LYS A 50 3.65 6.47 5.41
CA LYS A 50 3.08 5.14 5.41
C LYS A 50 4.07 4.20 4.73
N ARG A 51 4.34 3.08 5.37
CA ARG A 51 5.25 2.11 4.82
C ARG A 51 4.55 0.78 4.67
N TYR A 52 4.69 0.17 3.50
CA TYR A 52 4.11 -1.14 3.27
C TYR A 52 5.10 -2.21 3.68
N ILE A 53 4.64 -3.20 4.45
CA ILE A 53 5.48 -4.31 4.83
C ILE A 53 4.89 -5.59 4.25
N SER A 54 5.77 -6.48 3.90
CA SER A 54 5.42 -7.73 3.24
C SER A 54 6.38 -8.80 3.72
N PRO A 55 6.23 -10.04 3.27
CA PRO A 55 7.16 -11.09 3.68
C PRO A 55 8.60 -10.78 3.28
N ALA A 56 8.77 -9.93 2.29
CA ALA A 56 10.11 -9.60 1.86
C ALA A 56 10.76 -8.52 2.72
N THR A 57 10.00 -7.94 3.65
CA THR A 57 10.54 -6.91 4.51
C THR A 57 11.57 -7.53 5.44
N ARG A 58 12.78 -7.01 5.37
CA ARG A 58 13.89 -7.59 6.12
C ARG A 58 14.26 -6.85 7.38
N GLU A 59 13.69 -5.69 7.60
CA GLU A 59 14.00 -4.95 8.81
C GLU A 59 13.42 -5.65 10.01
N GLU A 60 14.28 -5.99 10.92
CA GLU A 60 13.91 -6.77 12.07
C GLU A 60 12.77 -6.14 12.88
N ALA A 61 12.80 -4.83 13.01
CA ALA A 61 11.76 -4.15 13.79
C ALA A 61 10.38 -4.42 13.23
N TYR A 62 10.24 -4.39 11.91
CA TYR A 62 8.95 -4.65 11.28
C TYR A 62 8.58 -6.13 11.35
N ALA A 63 9.58 -6.99 11.26
CA ALA A 63 9.30 -8.43 11.30
C ALA A 63 8.73 -8.84 12.65
N ILE A 64 9.28 -8.29 13.71
CA ILE A 64 8.78 -8.57 15.06
C ILE A 64 7.37 -8.03 15.23
N TYR A 65 7.15 -6.81 14.76
CA TYR A 65 5.83 -6.20 14.86
C TYR A 65 4.81 -6.99 14.05
N TYR A 66 5.19 -7.39 12.85
CA TYR A 66 4.29 -8.19 12.02
C TYR A 66 3.93 -9.51 12.70
N ASP A 67 4.91 -10.13 13.36
CA ASP A 67 4.65 -11.40 14.00
C ASP A 67 3.64 -11.24 15.15
N THR A 68 3.74 -10.17 15.91
CA THR A 68 2.77 -9.88 16.95
C THR A 68 1.38 -9.67 16.36
N LEU A 69 1.31 -8.90 15.30
CA LEU A 69 0.04 -8.63 14.62
C LEU A 69 -0.56 -9.94 14.12
N ARG A 70 0.26 -10.75 13.46
CA ARG A 70 -0.19 -12.02 12.89
C ARG A 70 -0.79 -12.92 13.96
N ARG A 71 -0.11 -13.04 15.09
CA ARG A 71 -0.60 -13.90 16.17
C ARG A 71 -1.93 -13.41 16.72
N LYS A 72 -2.04 -12.11 16.92
CA LYS A 72 -3.28 -11.55 17.46
C LYS A 72 -4.44 -11.77 16.50
N VAL A 73 -4.19 -11.58 15.21
CA VAL A 73 -5.23 -11.77 14.21
C VAL A 73 -5.60 -13.26 14.13
N GLU A 74 -4.63 -14.15 14.13
CA GLU A 74 -4.92 -15.58 14.06
C GLU A 74 -5.70 -16.04 15.27
N ASP A 75 -5.33 -15.57 16.45
CA ASP A 75 -6.03 -15.96 17.65
C ASP A 75 -7.46 -15.47 17.64
N LYS A 76 -7.64 -14.20 17.26
CA LYS A 76 -8.98 -13.61 17.24
C LYS A 76 -9.85 -14.31 16.19
N GLY A 77 -9.28 -14.61 15.04
CA GLY A 77 -10.04 -15.27 13.97
C GLY A 77 -10.36 -16.71 14.27
N THR A 78 -9.51 -17.38 15.04
CA THR A 78 -9.77 -18.75 15.42
C THR A 78 -10.85 -18.77 16.51
N GLU A 79 -10.75 -17.85 17.46
CA GLU A 79 -11.77 -17.74 18.49
C GLU A 79 -13.14 -17.37 17.93
N ASN A 80 -13.16 -16.49 16.97
CA ASN A 80 -14.40 -15.98 16.40
C ASN A 80 -14.51 -16.41 14.94
N PHE A 81 -14.35 -17.68 14.71
CA PHE A 81 -14.33 -18.19 13.33
C PHE A 81 -15.65 -17.86 12.63
N PRO A 82 -15.59 -17.33 11.41
CA PRO A 82 -16.81 -16.87 10.74
C PRO A 82 -17.74 -18.01 10.39
N GLU A 83 -19.00 -17.75 10.55
CA GLU A 83 -20.02 -18.74 10.20
C GLU A 83 -21.29 -18.05 9.78
N GLN A 84 -22.12 -18.78 9.08
CA GLN A 84 -23.41 -18.28 8.64
C GLN A 84 -24.41 -19.43 8.78
N GLY A 85 -25.46 -19.20 9.54
CA GLY A 85 -26.48 -20.22 9.70
C GLY A 85 -25.93 -21.49 10.32
N GLY A 86 -24.96 -21.38 11.21
CA GLY A 86 -24.37 -22.54 11.85
C GLY A 86 -23.30 -23.22 11.05
N LYS A 87 -23.04 -22.77 9.83
CA LYS A 87 -22.03 -23.37 8.99
C LYS A 87 -20.81 -22.49 8.94
N LYS A 88 -19.63 -23.08 9.16
CA LYS A 88 -18.38 -22.34 9.10
C LYS A 88 -18.09 -21.90 7.67
N LEU A 89 -17.46 -20.74 7.54
CA LEU A 89 -17.08 -20.22 6.25
C LEU A 89 -15.60 -20.44 6.04
N TYR A 90 -15.23 -21.00 4.91
CA TYR A 90 -13.82 -21.27 4.59
C TYR A 90 -13.45 -20.53 3.33
N GLY A 91 -12.19 -20.13 3.22
CA GLY A 91 -11.72 -19.46 2.03
C GLY A 91 -10.47 -18.64 2.31
N GLU A 92 -10.03 -17.96 1.29
CA GLU A 92 -8.82 -17.12 1.37
C GLU A 92 -9.12 -15.74 0.81
N LEU A 93 -8.50 -14.76 1.41
CA LEU A 93 -8.58 -13.39 0.88
C LEU A 93 -7.29 -12.67 1.23
N VAL A 94 -7.05 -11.56 0.56
CA VAL A 94 -5.89 -10.71 0.85
C VAL A 94 -6.41 -9.35 1.28
N MET A 95 -5.86 -8.86 2.36
CA MET A 95 -6.30 -7.61 2.96
C MET A 95 -5.10 -6.75 3.29
N ILE A 96 -5.26 -5.45 3.18
CA ILE A 96 -4.26 -4.52 3.67
C ILE A 96 -4.81 -3.91 4.95
N ILE A 97 -4.06 -4.06 6.03
CA ILE A 97 -4.41 -3.52 7.34
C ILE A 97 -3.51 -2.33 7.59
N THR A 98 -4.06 -1.15 7.72
CA THR A 98 -3.27 0.04 8.00
C THR A 98 -3.28 0.30 9.50
N VAL A 99 -2.10 0.42 10.07
CA VAL A 99 -1.91 0.55 11.51
C VAL A 99 -1.16 1.84 11.80
N ASN A 100 -1.66 2.59 12.75
CA ASN A 100 -1.04 3.83 13.17
C ASN A 100 0.09 3.53 14.15
N HIS A 101 0.94 4.54 14.40
CA HIS A 101 2.11 4.32 15.26
C HIS A 101 1.75 4.00 16.70
N ASP A 102 0.52 4.28 17.12
CA ASP A 102 0.08 3.90 18.46
C ASP A 102 -0.48 2.47 18.48
N GLY A 103 -0.45 1.78 17.35
CA GLY A 103 -0.94 0.40 17.27
C GLY A 103 -2.38 0.27 16.87
N SER A 104 -3.10 1.37 16.73
CA SER A 104 -4.53 1.28 16.39
C SER A 104 -4.72 0.96 14.91
N VAL A 105 -5.79 0.27 14.58
CA VAL A 105 -6.11 -0.05 13.21
C VAL A 105 -6.85 1.14 12.62
N LEU A 106 -6.27 1.72 11.59
CA LEU A 106 -6.88 2.87 10.91
C LEU A 106 -7.80 2.44 9.80
N ASP A 107 -7.48 1.38 9.12
CA ASP A 107 -8.25 0.97 7.96
C ASP A 107 -8.00 -0.50 7.63
N THR A 108 -8.98 -1.13 7.01
CA THR A 108 -8.80 -2.47 6.46
C THR A 108 -9.39 -2.45 5.07
N GLU A 109 -8.64 -2.98 4.11
CA GLU A 109 -9.10 -3.00 2.73
C GLU A 109 -8.91 -4.38 2.15
N VAL A 110 -9.96 -4.99 1.64
CA VAL A 110 -9.86 -6.29 0.98
C VAL A 110 -9.44 -6.04 -0.46
N VAL A 111 -8.24 -6.47 -0.81
CA VAL A 111 -7.73 -6.26 -2.16
C VAL A 111 -7.92 -7.48 -3.03
N GLN A 112 -8.16 -8.64 -2.44
CA GLN A 112 -8.51 -9.83 -3.19
C GLN A 112 -9.58 -10.56 -2.38
N SER A 113 -10.79 -10.58 -2.90
CA SER A 113 -11.93 -11.15 -2.19
C SER A 113 -11.88 -12.67 -2.15
N SER A 114 -12.47 -13.22 -1.10
CA SER A 114 -12.64 -14.65 -1.02
C SER A 114 -13.74 -15.14 -1.96
N GLY A 115 -14.47 -14.23 -2.56
CA GLY A 115 -15.65 -14.60 -3.35
C GLY A 115 -16.89 -14.67 -2.50
N GLN A 116 -16.77 -14.50 -1.19
CA GLN A 116 -17.88 -14.54 -0.28
C GLN A 116 -17.94 -13.24 0.49
N PRO A 117 -18.86 -12.35 0.16
CA PRO A 117 -18.87 -11.03 0.82
C PRO A 117 -18.96 -11.10 2.34
N LEU A 118 -19.69 -12.08 2.84
CA LEU A 118 -19.81 -12.21 4.29
C LEU A 118 -18.47 -12.59 4.92
N LEU A 119 -17.72 -13.49 4.30
CA LEU A 119 -16.41 -13.88 4.82
C LEU A 119 -15.45 -12.70 4.78
N ASP A 120 -15.47 -11.94 3.69
CA ASP A 120 -14.62 -10.76 3.58
C ASP A 120 -14.95 -9.77 4.69
N SER A 121 -16.23 -9.53 4.94
CA SER A 121 -16.66 -8.61 5.96
C SER A 121 -16.26 -9.09 7.35
N ARG A 122 -16.40 -10.37 7.62
CA ARG A 122 -16.00 -10.93 8.90
C ARG A 122 -14.51 -10.85 9.11
N ALA A 123 -13.73 -11.06 8.05
CA ALA A 123 -12.29 -10.95 8.13
C ALA A 123 -11.87 -9.53 8.50
N GLN A 124 -12.54 -8.52 7.93
CA GLN A 124 -12.26 -7.14 8.28
C GLN A 124 -12.59 -6.88 9.76
N ALA A 125 -13.69 -7.41 10.24
CA ALA A 125 -14.08 -7.24 11.63
C ALA A 125 -13.07 -7.90 12.57
N ILE A 126 -12.54 -9.07 12.18
CA ILE A 126 -11.54 -9.76 12.96
C ILE A 126 -10.27 -8.92 13.03
N ALA A 127 -9.85 -8.35 11.91
CA ALA A 127 -8.64 -7.53 11.89
C ALA A 127 -8.79 -6.31 12.79
N ARG A 128 -9.94 -5.66 12.75
CA ARG A 128 -10.18 -4.49 13.59
C ARG A 128 -10.24 -4.87 15.07
N ALA A 129 -10.88 -5.98 15.37
CA ALA A 129 -11.02 -6.42 16.75
C ALA A 129 -9.71 -6.90 17.34
N SER A 130 -8.74 -7.23 16.51
CA SER A 130 -7.44 -7.72 16.98
C SER A 130 -6.55 -6.59 17.48
N GLY A 131 -6.80 -5.38 17.04
CA GLY A 131 -6.01 -4.24 17.52
C GLY A 131 -6.38 -3.85 18.94
N PRO A 132 -5.59 -2.99 19.57
CA PRO A 132 -4.36 -2.43 19.04
C PRO A 132 -3.21 -3.43 19.07
N PHE A 133 -2.23 -3.20 18.20
CA PHE A 133 -1.15 -4.18 18.07
C PHE A 133 0.11 -3.78 18.83
N GLY A 134 0.10 -2.65 19.46
CA GLY A 134 1.26 -2.16 20.20
C GLY A 134 1.88 -0.94 19.56
N VAL A 135 2.51 -0.12 20.37
CA VAL A 135 3.13 1.11 19.93
C VAL A 135 4.36 0.78 19.09
N PHE A 136 4.59 1.55 18.03
CA PHE A 136 5.80 1.37 17.22
C PHE A 136 7.01 1.69 18.09
N ASN A 137 8.07 0.91 17.92
CA ASN A 137 9.31 1.21 18.62
C ASN A 137 10.04 2.36 17.91
N THR A 138 11.14 2.80 18.49
CA THR A 138 11.88 3.94 17.97
C THR A 138 12.34 3.73 16.54
N ALA A 139 12.83 2.55 16.24
CA ALA A 139 13.32 2.26 14.89
C ALA A 139 12.19 2.35 13.85
N MET A 140 11.01 1.86 14.18
CA MET A 140 9.88 1.95 13.29
C MET A 140 9.43 3.39 13.13
N ARG A 141 9.38 4.13 14.23
CA ARG A 141 8.95 5.53 14.19
C ARG A 141 9.86 6.42 13.37
N GLN A 142 11.12 6.08 13.30
CA GLN A 142 12.05 6.85 12.48
C GLN A 142 11.75 6.69 11.00
N ARG A 143 11.09 5.61 10.63
CA ARG A 143 10.87 5.30 9.22
C ARG A 143 9.44 5.46 8.78
N ALA A 144 8.49 5.39 9.69
CA ALA A 144 7.08 5.43 9.31
C ALA A 144 6.22 5.95 10.45
N ASP A 145 5.14 6.63 10.09
CA ASP A 145 4.11 7.00 11.04
C ASP A 145 2.97 6.01 10.98
N GLN A 146 2.86 5.27 9.88
CA GLN A 146 1.84 4.26 9.68
C GLN A 146 2.44 3.14 8.87
N ILE A 147 1.96 1.92 9.08
CA ILE A 147 2.36 0.81 8.23
C ILE A 147 1.11 0.21 7.61
N ALA A 148 1.26 -0.27 6.39
CA ALA A 148 0.21 -0.97 5.69
C ALA A 148 0.68 -2.41 5.54
N VAL A 149 0.01 -3.32 6.22
CA VAL A 149 0.43 -4.72 6.26
C VAL A 149 -0.41 -5.51 5.27
N VAL A 150 0.24 -6.09 4.29
CA VAL A 150 -0.44 -6.91 3.28
C VAL A 150 -0.48 -8.34 3.82
N SER A 151 -1.67 -8.82 4.12
CA SER A 151 -1.85 -10.13 4.74
C SER A 151 -2.81 -11.00 3.97
N ARG A 152 -2.48 -12.25 3.84
CA ARG A 152 -3.38 -13.23 3.28
C ARG A 152 -4.04 -13.96 4.45
N PHE A 153 -5.35 -13.96 4.47
CA PHE A 153 -6.12 -14.64 5.50
C PHE A 153 -6.65 -15.94 4.90
N LYS A 154 -6.39 -17.03 5.58
CA LYS A 154 -6.83 -18.33 5.12
C LYS A 154 -7.63 -18.98 6.23
N PHE A 155 -8.93 -19.13 5.98
CA PHE A 155 -9.84 -19.77 6.93
C PHE A 155 -9.94 -21.22 6.57
N THR A 156 -9.31 -22.09 7.38
CA THR A 156 -9.12 -23.47 7.02
C THR A 156 -10.19 -24.37 7.61
N ARG A 157 -10.27 -25.58 7.09
CA ARG A 157 -11.32 -26.50 7.49
C ARG A 157 -11.14 -27.05 8.89
N ASP A 158 -9.98 -26.87 9.49
CA ASP A 158 -9.83 -27.22 10.88
C ASP A 158 -10.24 -26.06 11.79
N GLN A 159 -10.91 -25.07 11.22
CA GLN A 159 -11.50 -23.94 11.94
C GLN A 159 -10.43 -23.05 12.58
N THR A 160 -9.35 -22.84 11.89
CA THR A 160 -8.34 -21.88 12.31
C THR A 160 -8.12 -20.84 11.23
N LEU A 161 -7.76 -19.63 11.67
CA LEU A 161 -7.33 -18.60 10.75
C LEU A 161 -5.82 -18.60 10.70
N GLN A 162 -5.28 -18.72 9.51
CA GLN A 162 -3.86 -18.59 9.27
C GLN A 162 -3.62 -17.27 8.53
N ALA A 163 -2.79 -16.42 9.07
CA ALA A 163 -2.49 -15.15 8.45
C ALA A 163 -1.02 -15.13 8.04
N SER A 164 -0.76 -14.69 6.83
CA SER A 164 0.61 -14.58 6.35
C SER A 164 0.67 -13.36 5.45
N THR A 165 1.88 -12.92 5.17
CA THR A 165 1.95 -11.80 4.30
C THR A 165 1.75 -12.28 2.94
N GLY A 166 1.03 -11.48 2.26
CA GLY A 166 0.42 -11.94 1.13
C GLY A 166 1.05 -12.38 -0.06
N THR A 167 2.18 -11.99 -0.31
CA THR A 167 2.58 -12.31 -1.57
C THR A 167 3.11 -13.58 -1.72
N ALA A 168 3.16 -14.18 -0.76
CA ALA A 168 3.79 -15.27 -0.85
C ALA A 168 3.42 -16.19 -1.81
N SER A 169 2.46 -16.07 -2.07
CA SER A 169 2.02 -16.92 -2.83
C SER A 169 2.71 -17.49 -3.81
N THR A 170 3.39 -17.17 -4.06
CA THR A 170 3.84 -17.58 -5.10
C THR A 170 4.60 -18.57 -4.96
N GLN A 171 4.80 -19.08 -4.56
CA GLN A 171 5.57 -19.85 -4.41
C GLN A 171 5.41 -20.84 -4.82
N PRO A 172 5.85 -21.28 -5.21
CA PRO A 172 5.84 -22.37 -5.70
C PRO A 172 5.92 -23.20 -5.13
#